data_2d6879d41fb28031a24b4b847d58e1fe
#
_entry.id   2d6879d41fb28031a24b4b847d58e1fe
#
_cell.length_a   1.000
_cell.length_b   1.000
_cell.length_c   1.000
_cell.angle_alpha   90.00
_cell.angle_beta   90.00
_cell.angle_gamma   90.00
#
_symmetry.space_group_name_H-M   'P 1'
#
loop_
_entity.id
_entity.type
_entity.pdbx_description
1 polymer ?
#
loop_
_entity_poly.entity_id
_entity_poly.type
_entity_poly.pdbx_seq_one_letter_code
_entity_poly.pdbx_strand_id
1 'polypeptide(L)'
;GDVATPELPPDEVYVAVMASSINFNTVWSSIFEPVSTFGPMKRLSRESEWAKRHDQPYQVLGSDASGVVVKVGSAVRMWKPGDHVTVHCNHVDDQDNTAHNDSMMAANQRIWGYETNFGGLADLSIVKANQLMPKPAHLTWEEAAVNALCNSTSYRMLVSRNGAAMKQGDVVLIWGATGGIGAYATQYVLNGGGIPVCVVSSDEKAQILRDMGVEHIINRKTANYKFWKDEHTHDETEWRRLGTDIRDLAGEDPDIVFEHPGRSTFAASIYVAKRGGTVVTCAATSGFMMEFDNRHFWMRLKNLVGSHFANYQEAWQANRLIAKGMIHPVLSQTFDLNHVGEAAY
;
A
#
# COMPACT_ATOMS: atom_id res chain seq x y z
N GLY A 1 -6.57 -19.25 -17.67
CA GLY A 1 -7.40 -19.62 -18.82
C GLY A 1 -7.89 -18.38 -19.54
N ASP A 2 -8.41 -18.54 -20.74
CA ASP A 2 -8.92 -17.42 -21.54
C ASP A 2 -10.30 -16.97 -21.05
N VAL A 3 -10.49 -15.68 -20.96
CA VAL A 3 -11.75 -15.04 -20.61
C VAL A 3 -12.13 -14.02 -21.69
N ALA A 4 -13.43 -13.80 -21.87
CA ALA A 4 -13.90 -12.81 -22.83
C ALA A 4 -13.53 -11.40 -22.39
N THR A 5 -12.96 -10.61 -23.32
CA THR A 5 -12.68 -9.19 -23.09
C THR A 5 -14.01 -8.43 -23.02
N PRO A 6 -14.31 -7.72 -21.90
CA PRO A 6 -15.55 -6.95 -21.81
C PRO A 6 -15.55 -5.77 -22.80
N GLU A 7 -16.73 -5.27 -23.15
CA GLU A 7 -16.87 -4.07 -23.94
C GLU A 7 -16.24 -2.86 -23.26
N LEU A 8 -15.62 -1.97 -24.04
CA LEU A 8 -14.91 -0.81 -23.53
C LEU A 8 -15.89 0.35 -23.24
N PRO A 9 -16.06 0.75 -21.98
CA PRO A 9 -16.86 1.92 -21.63
C PRO A 9 -16.24 3.23 -22.16
N PRO A 10 -17.02 4.29 -22.26
CA PRO A 10 -16.54 5.57 -22.79
C PRO A 10 -15.37 6.20 -22.04
N ASP A 11 -15.29 6.01 -20.72
CA ASP A 11 -14.30 6.61 -19.79
C ASP A 11 -13.15 5.67 -19.43
N GLU A 12 -13.07 4.49 -20.06
CA GLU A 12 -12.09 3.46 -19.74
C GLU A 12 -11.09 3.20 -20.88
N VAL A 13 -10.08 2.41 -20.56
CA VAL A 13 -8.92 2.16 -21.43
C VAL A 13 -8.59 0.66 -21.39
N TYR A 14 -8.27 0.07 -22.54
CA TYR A 14 -7.58 -1.22 -22.59
C TYR A 14 -6.08 -1.00 -22.49
N VAL A 15 -5.46 -1.72 -21.57
CA VAL A 15 -4.01 -1.75 -21.37
C VAL A 15 -3.49 -3.15 -21.66
N ALA A 16 -2.59 -3.29 -22.64
CA ALA A 16 -1.77 -4.49 -22.79
C ALA A 16 -0.78 -4.51 -21.62
N VAL A 17 -0.94 -5.47 -20.72
CA VAL A 17 -0.12 -5.56 -19.51
C VAL A 17 1.22 -6.16 -19.85
N MET A 18 2.28 -5.45 -19.53
CA MET A 18 3.67 -5.89 -19.72
C MET A 18 4.23 -6.51 -18.44
N ALA A 19 3.81 -6.01 -17.28
CA ALA A 19 4.10 -6.60 -15.98
C ALA A 19 3.02 -6.22 -14.96
N SER A 20 2.82 -7.08 -13.96
CA SER A 20 1.96 -6.87 -12.81
C SER A 20 2.70 -7.25 -11.54
N SER A 21 2.19 -6.88 -10.36
CA SER A 21 2.81 -7.26 -9.10
C SER A 21 1.83 -7.99 -8.17
N ILE A 22 2.41 -8.77 -7.24
CA ILE A 22 1.65 -9.47 -6.21
C ILE A 22 1.74 -8.65 -4.92
N ASN A 23 0.58 -8.33 -4.37
CA ASN A 23 0.40 -7.68 -3.09
C ASN A 23 -0.40 -8.58 -2.13
N PHE A 24 -0.42 -8.26 -0.85
CA PHE A 24 -1.17 -9.04 0.15
C PHE A 24 -2.66 -9.16 -0.17
N ASN A 25 -3.29 -8.12 -0.72
CA ASN A 25 -4.68 -8.19 -1.15
C ASN A 25 -4.89 -9.22 -2.27
N THR A 26 -3.94 -9.39 -3.18
CA THR A 26 -3.97 -10.43 -4.22
C THR A 26 -3.94 -11.83 -3.61
N VAL A 27 -3.04 -12.06 -2.64
CA VAL A 27 -2.96 -13.34 -1.91
C VAL A 27 -4.25 -13.61 -1.15
N TRP A 28 -4.75 -12.63 -0.40
CA TRP A 28 -6.00 -12.79 0.36
C TRP A 28 -7.21 -13.07 -0.53
N SER A 29 -7.32 -12.40 -1.67
CA SER A 29 -8.39 -12.71 -2.64
C SER A 29 -8.33 -14.16 -3.12
N SER A 30 -7.13 -14.69 -3.38
CA SER A 30 -6.93 -16.03 -3.90
C SER A 30 -7.34 -17.13 -2.90
N ILE A 31 -7.35 -16.82 -1.60
CA ILE A 31 -7.74 -17.73 -0.52
C ILE A 31 -9.07 -17.34 0.14
N PHE A 32 -9.78 -16.34 -0.40
CA PHE A 32 -11.07 -15.83 0.09
C PHE A 32 -11.05 -15.29 1.53
N GLU A 33 -9.93 -14.72 1.96
CA GLU A 33 -9.74 -14.15 3.30
C GLU A 33 -9.65 -12.60 3.24
N PRO A 34 -10.12 -11.88 4.26
CA PRO A 34 -11.01 -12.35 5.35
C PRO A 34 -12.43 -12.62 4.91
N VAL A 35 -12.79 -12.20 3.68
CA VAL A 35 -14.11 -12.41 3.05
C VAL A 35 -13.95 -12.64 1.56
N SER A 36 -14.89 -13.39 0.95
CA SER A 36 -14.92 -13.58 -0.49
C SER A 36 -15.18 -12.26 -1.22
N THR A 37 -14.37 -11.97 -2.25
CA THR A 37 -14.49 -10.78 -3.11
C THR A 37 -15.70 -10.83 -4.06
N PHE A 38 -16.30 -11.99 -4.30
CA PHE A 38 -17.47 -12.14 -5.17
C PHE A 38 -18.71 -11.37 -4.68
N GLY A 39 -18.90 -11.25 -3.36
CA GLY A 39 -19.99 -10.47 -2.81
C GLY A 39 -19.90 -8.97 -3.13
N PRO A 40 -18.78 -8.29 -2.88
CA PRO A 40 -18.50 -6.94 -3.34
C PRO A 40 -18.68 -6.75 -4.84
N MET A 41 -18.12 -7.61 -5.68
CA MET A 41 -18.26 -7.53 -7.15
C MET A 41 -19.73 -7.66 -7.61
N LYS A 42 -20.50 -8.53 -6.97
CA LYS A 42 -21.93 -8.66 -7.25
C LYS A 42 -22.74 -7.43 -6.84
N ARG A 43 -22.32 -6.72 -5.79
CA ARG A 43 -22.92 -5.41 -5.45
C ARG A 43 -22.56 -4.35 -6.47
N LEU A 44 -21.27 -4.25 -6.82
CA LEU A 44 -20.77 -3.36 -7.87
C LEU A 44 -21.52 -3.53 -9.19
N SER A 45 -21.80 -4.76 -9.61
CA SER A 45 -22.47 -5.05 -10.89
C SER A 45 -23.88 -4.42 -11.02
N ARG A 46 -24.48 -3.97 -9.92
CA ARG A 46 -25.79 -3.35 -9.88
C ARG A 46 -25.76 -1.83 -10.02
N GLU A 47 -24.58 -1.22 -9.98
CA GLU A 47 -24.41 0.25 -9.96
C GLU A 47 -24.63 0.87 -11.34
N SER A 48 -24.30 0.14 -12.42
CA SER A 48 -24.49 0.61 -13.79
C SER A 48 -24.55 -0.54 -14.80
N GLU A 49 -24.94 -0.25 -16.03
CA GLU A 49 -24.90 -1.21 -17.15
C GLU A 49 -23.47 -1.71 -17.40
N TRP A 50 -22.48 -0.82 -17.35
CA TRP A 50 -21.06 -1.14 -17.53
C TRP A 50 -20.49 -1.98 -16.38
N ALA A 51 -21.01 -1.80 -15.18
CA ALA A 51 -20.57 -2.54 -14.00
C ALA A 51 -21.03 -4.00 -14.01
N LYS A 52 -22.02 -4.38 -14.80
CA LYS A 52 -22.50 -5.77 -14.93
C LYS A 52 -21.39 -6.76 -15.28
N ARG A 53 -20.33 -6.32 -15.97
CA ARG A 53 -19.16 -7.14 -16.31
C ARG A 53 -18.45 -7.74 -15.09
N HIS A 54 -18.60 -7.14 -13.91
CA HIS A 54 -17.93 -7.60 -12.69
C HIS A 54 -18.59 -8.83 -12.04
N ASP A 55 -19.86 -9.13 -12.34
CA ASP A 55 -20.57 -10.32 -11.84
C ASP A 55 -20.30 -11.54 -12.74
N GLN A 56 -19.14 -12.13 -12.57
CA GLN A 56 -18.68 -13.32 -13.31
C GLN A 56 -18.43 -14.48 -12.33
N PRO A 57 -18.44 -15.73 -12.79
CA PRO A 57 -18.06 -16.88 -11.96
C PRO A 57 -16.54 -17.00 -11.72
N TYR A 58 -15.76 -16.02 -12.17
CA TYR A 58 -14.31 -15.93 -12.02
C TYR A 58 -13.91 -14.48 -11.67
N GLN A 59 -12.70 -14.33 -11.15
CA GLN A 59 -12.07 -13.04 -10.95
C GLN A 59 -10.66 -13.04 -11.52
N VAL A 60 -10.32 -12.04 -12.32
CA VAL A 60 -8.95 -11.74 -12.73
C VAL A 60 -8.38 -10.78 -11.68
N LEU A 61 -7.40 -11.26 -10.94
CA LEU A 61 -6.76 -10.55 -9.82
C LEU A 61 -5.68 -9.56 -10.30
N GLY A 62 -5.07 -8.86 -9.36
CA GLY A 62 -3.93 -7.95 -9.56
C GLY A 62 -4.34 -6.49 -9.49
N SER A 63 -3.73 -5.78 -8.53
CA SER A 63 -4.03 -4.37 -8.24
C SER A 63 -2.90 -3.42 -8.62
N ASP A 64 -1.91 -3.92 -9.32
CA ASP A 64 -0.79 -3.19 -9.91
C ASP A 64 -0.56 -3.65 -11.34
N ALA A 65 -0.20 -2.74 -12.23
CA ALA A 65 0.28 -3.08 -13.56
C ALA A 65 1.11 -1.95 -14.17
N SER A 66 1.98 -2.33 -15.09
CA SER A 66 2.56 -1.45 -16.09
C SER A 66 2.28 -2.00 -17.49
N GLY A 67 2.06 -1.13 -18.47
CA GLY A 67 1.70 -1.60 -19.80
C GLY A 67 1.57 -0.50 -20.84
N VAL A 68 1.01 -0.89 -21.97
CA VAL A 68 0.80 -0.01 -23.13
C VAL A 68 -0.69 0.16 -23.37
N VAL A 69 -1.14 1.39 -23.51
CA VAL A 69 -2.51 1.70 -23.91
C VAL A 69 -2.74 1.17 -25.33
N VAL A 70 -3.75 0.31 -25.52
CA VAL A 70 -4.05 -0.23 -26.85
C VAL A 70 -5.34 0.34 -27.46
N LYS A 71 -6.30 0.73 -26.60
CA LYS A 71 -7.54 1.37 -27.04
C LYS A 71 -8.09 2.24 -25.92
N VAL A 72 -8.72 3.36 -26.30
CA VAL A 72 -9.36 4.28 -25.36
C VAL A 72 -10.84 4.43 -25.67
N GLY A 73 -11.66 4.63 -24.64
CA GLY A 73 -13.07 4.95 -24.76
C GLY A 73 -13.29 6.34 -25.35
N SER A 74 -14.49 6.57 -25.84
CA SER A 74 -14.83 7.80 -26.58
C SER A 74 -14.75 9.11 -25.78
N ALA A 75 -14.81 9.03 -24.45
CA ALA A 75 -14.70 10.18 -23.56
C ALA A 75 -13.26 10.40 -23.02
N VAL A 76 -12.33 9.49 -23.27
CA VAL A 76 -10.94 9.60 -22.83
C VAL A 76 -10.20 10.61 -23.68
N ARG A 77 -9.52 11.57 -23.03
CA ARG A 77 -8.83 12.70 -23.69
C ARG A 77 -7.34 12.78 -23.38
N MET A 78 -6.91 12.25 -22.23
CA MET A 78 -5.51 12.36 -21.78
C MET A 78 -4.60 11.26 -22.31
N TRP A 79 -5.18 10.15 -22.72
CA TRP A 79 -4.44 8.97 -23.15
C TRP A 79 -4.75 8.59 -24.58
N LYS A 80 -3.79 7.96 -25.24
CA LYS A 80 -3.93 7.45 -26.62
C LYS A 80 -3.22 6.11 -26.77
N PRO A 81 -3.59 5.28 -27.76
CA PRO A 81 -2.85 4.07 -28.09
C PRO A 81 -1.35 4.35 -28.26
N GLY A 82 -0.52 3.46 -27.67
CA GLY A 82 0.94 3.57 -27.64
C GLY A 82 1.51 4.28 -26.40
N ASP A 83 0.70 4.91 -25.55
CA ASP A 83 1.19 5.51 -24.31
C ASP A 83 1.63 4.43 -23.33
N HIS A 84 2.79 4.61 -22.71
CA HIS A 84 3.32 3.74 -21.68
C HIS A 84 2.85 4.21 -20.30
N VAL A 85 2.20 3.31 -19.58
CA VAL A 85 1.50 3.66 -18.33
C VAL A 85 1.81 2.71 -17.18
N THR A 86 1.61 3.21 -15.96
CA THR A 86 1.36 2.41 -14.76
C THR A 86 -0.08 2.60 -14.32
N VAL A 87 -0.66 1.58 -13.70
CA VAL A 87 -2.06 1.57 -13.29
C VAL A 87 -2.13 1.69 -11.76
N HIS A 88 -2.83 2.71 -11.27
CA HIS A 88 -3.16 2.84 -9.85
C HIS A 88 -4.40 2.02 -9.51
N CYS A 89 -4.41 1.40 -8.32
CA CYS A 89 -5.49 0.49 -7.93
C CYS A 89 -6.82 1.17 -7.56
N ASN A 90 -6.85 2.49 -7.37
CA ASN A 90 -8.05 3.20 -6.94
C ASN A 90 -9.05 3.33 -8.08
N HIS A 91 -10.18 2.63 -7.99
CA HIS A 91 -11.26 2.65 -8.97
C HIS A 91 -12.42 3.50 -8.41
N VAL A 92 -12.63 4.66 -8.99
CA VAL A 92 -13.65 5.65 -8.59
C VAL A 92 -14.29 6.27 -9.83
N ASP A 93 -15.58 6.56 -9.76
CA ASP A 93 -16.25 7.37 -10.76
C ASP A 93 -15.77 8.84 -10.61
N ASP A 94 -15.18 9.41 -11.68
CA ASP A 94 -14.67 10.77 -11.69
C ASP A 94 -15.80 11.85 -11.70
N GLN A 95 -17.04 11.43 -11.93
CA GLN A 95 -18.22 12.28 -11.85
C GLN A 95 -18.83 12.34 -10.43
N ASP A 96 -18.34 11.52 -9.49
CA ASP A 96 -18.75 11.62 -8.08
C ASP A 96 -18.13 12.86 -7.42
N ASN A 97 -18.97 13.79 -6.99
CA ASN A 97 -18.56 15.03 -6.33
C ASN A 97 -17.72 14.79 -5.07
N THR A 98 -17.96 13.68 -4.35
CA THR A 98 -17.22 13.34 -3.14
C THR A 98 -15.80 12.91 -3.41
N ALA A 99 -15.50 12.51 -4.67
CA ALA A 99 -14.17 12.12 -5.11
C ALA A 99 -13.22 13.32 -5.36
N HIS A 100 -13.72 14.54 -5.52
CA HIS A 100 -12.93 15.68 -6.00
C HIS A 100 -11.86 16.16 -5.00
N ASN A 101 -12.14 16.14 -3.71
CA ASN A 101 -11.14 16.52 -2.69
C ASN A 101 -10.24 15.35 -2.32
N ASP A 102 -10.83 14.18 -2.08
CA ASP A 102 -10.13 12.94 -1.79
C ASP A 102 -10.90 11.76 -2.39
N SER A 103 -10.42 11.20 -3.48
CA SER A 103 -11.10 10.11 -4.17
C SER A 103 -11.25 8.84 -3.33
N MET A 104 -10.50 8.71 -2.23
CA MET A 104 -10.67 7.62 -1.27
C MET A 104 -11.94 7.77 -0.40
N MET A 105 -12.55 8.97 -0.40
CA MET A 105 -13.80 9.24 0.33
C MET A 105 -15.06 9.01 -0.51
N ALA A 106 -14.91 8.68 -1.80
CA ALA A 106 -16.04 8.41 -2.67
C ALA A 106 -16.81 7.17 -2.19
N ALA A 107 -18.14 7.25 -2.19
CA ALA A 107 -19.00 6.16 -1.71
C ALA A 107 -18.85 4.88 -2.55
N ASN A 108 -18.53 5.02 -3.82
CA ASN A 108 -18.32 3.93 -4.78
C ASN A 108 -16.83 3.58 -4.99
N GLN A 109 -15.92 4.08 -4.15
CA GLN A 109 -14.51 3.72 -4.21
C GLN A 109 -14.34 2.21 -4.06
N ARG A 110 -13.53 1.62 -4.95
CA ARG A 110 -13.17 0.18 -4.97
C ARG A 110 -11.70 0.03 -5.29
N ILE A 111 -11.17 -1.12 -4.97
CA ILE A 111 -9.79 -1.49 -5.32
C ILE A 111 -9.82 -2.37 -6.57
N TRP A 112 -9.25 -1.86 -7.65
CA TRP A 112 -9.13 -2.58 -8.91
C TRP A 112 -8.39 -3.90 -8.75
N GLY A 113 -8.94 -4.96 -9.33
CA GLY A 113 -8.37 -6.31 -9.27
C GLY A 113 -8.45 -6.99 -7.89
N TYR A 114 -9.15 -6.35 -6.94
CA TYR A 114 -9.48 -6.90 -5.63
C TYR A 114 -11.00 -6.83 -5.37
N GLU A 115 -11.59 -5.64 -5.40
CA GLU A 115 -13.04 -5.42 -5.26
C GLU A 115 -13.74 -5.27 -6.62
N THR A 116 -12.98 -5.24 -7.70
CA THR A 116 -13.45 -5.29 -9.08
C THR A 116 -12.86 -6.49 -9.81
N ASN A 117 -13.41 -6.86 -10.96
CA ASN A 117 -12.84 -7.86 -11.85
C ASN A 117 -11.92 -7.21 -12.89
N PHE A 118 -11.21 -8.03 -13.68
CA PHE A 118 -10.31 -7.65 -14.77
C PHE A 118 -9.06 -6.87 -14.30
N GLY A 119 -8.40 -7.41 -13.25
CA GLY A 119 -7.16 -6.90 -12.71
C GLY A 119 -5.93 -7.09 -13.59
N GLY A 120 -4.76 -6.78 -13.04
CA GLY A 120 -3.49 -6.73 -13.78
C GLY A 120 -2.81 -8.07 -14.03
N LEU A 121 -3.25 -9.18 -13.42
CA LEU A 121 -2.68 -10.51 -13.68
C LEU A 121 -3.31 -11.14 -14.94
N ALA A 122 -3.16 -10.48 -16.07
CA ALA A 122 -3.67 -10.85 -17.38
C ALA A 122 -2.87 -10.17 -18.49
N ASP A 123 -2.95 -10.67 -19.71
CA ASP A 123 -2.32 -10.03 -20.89
C ASP A 123 -2.98 -8.69 -21.26
N LEU A 124 -4.28 -8.59 -21.01
CA LEU A 124 -5.06 -7.38 -21.28
C LEU A 124 -5.94 -7.05 -20.09
N SER A 125 -5.91 -5.79 -19.66
CA SER A 125 -6.76 -5.28 -18.59
C SER A 125 -7.61 -4.11 -19.06
N ILE A 126 -8.71 -3.85 -18.34
CA ILE A 126 -9.60 -2.72 -18.56
C ILE A 126 -9.65 -1.89 -17.29
N VAL A 127 -9.35 -0.59 -17.41
CA VAL A 127 -9.22 0.33 -16.29
C VAL A 127 -9.82 1.69 -16.62
N LYS A 128 -10.23 2.45 -15.60
CA LYS A 128 -10.63 3.84 -15.79
C LYS A 128 -9.45 4.69 -16.20
N ALA A 129 -9.70 5.68 -17.06
CA ALA A 129 -8.65 6.59 -17.55
C ALA A 129 -7.93 7.35 -16.40
N ASN A 130 -8.65 7.64 -15.31
CA ASN A 130 -8.09 8.34 -14.16
C ASN A 130 -7.17 7.44 -13.28
N GLN A 131 -7.15 6.12 -13.48
CA GLN A 131 -6.22 5.22 -12.82
C GLN A 131 -4.82 5.23 -13.47
N LEU A 132 -4.69 5.76 -14.67
CA LEU A 132 -3.44 5.73 -15.40
C LEU A 132 -2.49 6.84 -14.97
N MET A 133 -1.22 6.51 -14.88
CA MET A 133 -0.10 7.42 -14.68
C MET A 133 0.97 7.15 -15.75
N PRO A 134 1.77 8.15 -16.15
CA PRO A 134 2.85 7.91 -17.09
C PRO A 134 3.88 6.98 -16.45
N LYS A 135 4.28 5.93 -17.17
CA LYS A 135 5.39 5.07 -16.75
C LYS A 135 6.68 5.90 -16.71
N PRO A 136 7.44 5.90 -15.59
CA PRO A 136 8.77 6.52 -15.58
C PRO A 136 9.68 5.92 -16.66
N ALA A 137 10.26 6.78 -17.51
CA ALA A 137 10.94 6.35 -18.73
C ALA A 137 12.18 5.48 -18.49
N HIS A 138 12.84 5.67 -17.33
CA HIS A 138 14.08 4.96 -16.96
C HIS A 138 13.84 3.57 -16.36
N LEU A 139 12.59 3.21 -16.02
CA LEU A 139 12.26 1.93 -15.42
C LEU A 139 11.97 0.85 -16.47
N THR A 140 12.27 -0.39 -16.14
CA THR A 140 11.73 -1.57 -16.83
C THR A 140 10.21 -1.67 -16.61
N TRP A 141 9.56 -2.63 -17.24
CA TRP A 141 8.13 -2.86 -17.01
C TRP A 141 7.88 -3.43 -15.61
N GLU A 142 8.72 -4.36 -15.19
CA GLU A 142 8.65 -5.01 -13.88
C GLU A 142 8.87 -4.01 -12.74
N GLU A 143 9.89 -3.16 -12.86
CA GLU A 143 10.15 -2.08 -11.90
C GLU A 143 8.99 -1.09 -11.84
N ALA A 144 8.39 -0.77 -12.98
CA ALA A 144 7.24 0.13 -13.01
C ALA A 144 5.97 -0.49 -12.41
N ALA A 145 5.79 -1.81 -12.53
CA ALA A 145 4.61 -2.50 -12.03
C ALA A 145 4.55 -2.58 -10.50
N VAL A 146 5.70 -2.58 -9.78
CA VAL A 146 5.73 -2.71 -8.31
C VAL A 146 5.48 -1.38 -7.58
N ASN A 147 5.31 -0.28 -8.28
CA ASN A 147 5.30 1.06 -7.67
C ASN A 147 3.90 1.55 -7.28
N ALA A 148 2.89 1.33 -8.12
CA ALA A 148 1.66 2.09 -8.02
C ALA A 148 0.95 1.93 -6.67
N LEU A 149 0.76 0.71 -6.19
CA LEU A 149 0.06 0.44 -4.95
C LEU A 149 0.92 0.76 -3.71
N CYS A 150 2.07 0.09 -3.57
CA CYS A 150 2.89 0.19 -2.36
C CYS A 150 3.50 1.58 -2.16
N ASN A 151 4.00 2.19 -3.23
CA ASN A 151 4.58 3.53 -3.18
C ASN A 151 3.53 4.58 -2.81
N SER A 152 2.37 4.58 -3.49
CA SER A 152 1.32 5.57 -3.20
C SER A 152 0.70 5.40 -1.82
N THR A 153 0.54 4.15 -1.34
CA THR A 153 0.08 3.86 0.02
C THR A 153 1.03 4.45 1.05
N SER A 154 2.33 4.24 0.89
CA SER A 154 3.36 4.77 1.80
C SER A 154 3.41 6.30 1.75
N TYR A 155 3.24 6.89 0.56
CA TYR A 155 3.13 8.34 0.40
C TYR A 155 1.93 8.91 1.18
N ARG A 156 0.73 8.31 1.01
CA ARG A 156 -0.47 8.73 1.74
C ARG A 156 -0.28 8.61 3.24
N MET A 157 0.25 7.48 3.71
CA MET A 157 0.44 7.25 5.15
C MET A 157 1.39 8.25 5.80
N LEU A 158 2.49 8.62 5.14
CA LEU A 158 3.54 9.44 5.74
C LEU A 158 3.51 10.90 5.30
N VAL A 159 3.43 11.15 4.00
CA VAL A 159 3.69 12.47 3.42
C VAL A 159 2.43 13.30 3.30
N SER A 160 1.33 12.65 2.91
CA SER A 160 0.05 13.34 2.69
C SER A 160 -0.53 13.90 3.99
N ARG A 161 -1.24 15.03 3.85
CA ARG A 161 -2.09 15.60 4.92
C ARG A 161 -3.23 14.65 5.36
N ASN A 162 -3.56 13.68 4.53
CA ASN A 162 -4.57 12.65 4.82
C ASN A 162 -3.99 11.48 5.65
N GLY A 163 -2.70 11.47 5.89
CA GLY A 163 -1.98 10.52 6.72
C GLY A 163 -1.34 11.19 7.93
N ALA A 164 -0.09 10.84 8.23
CA ALA A 164 0.66 11.38 9.36
C ALA A 164 1.23 12.79 9.12
N ALA A 165 1.26 13.25 7.87
CA ALA A 165 1.81 14.55 7.47
C ALA A 165 3.22 14.81 8.04
N MET A 166 4.12 13.85 7.83
CA MET A 166 5.51 13.86 8.33
C MET A 166 6.22 15.16 8.01
N LYS A 167 7.01 15.61 8.98
CA LYS A 167 7.83 16.83 8.88
C LYS A 167 9.30 16.45 8.93
N GLN A 168 10.13 17.35 8.44
CA GLN A 168 11.57 17.26 8.61
C GLN A 168 11.93 17.20 10.10
N GLY A 169 12.80 16.25 10.46
CA GLY A 169 13.22 15.99 11.84
C GLY A 169 12.35 15.04 12.64
N ASP A 170 11.16 14.66 12.15
CA ASP A 170 10.32 13.66 12.84
C ASP A 170 11.03 12.29 12.94
N VAL A 171 10.99 11.70 14.12
CA VAL A 171 11.39 10.31 14.33
C VAL A 171 10.23 9.39 13.92
N VAL A 172 10.50 8.46 13.00
CA VAL A 172 9.48 7.56 12.44
C VAL A 172 9.84 6.10 12.71
N LEU A 173 9.08 5.44 13.57
CA LEU A 173 9.17 3.99 13.75
C LEU A 173 8.47 3.29 12.59
N ILE A 174 9.20 2.41 11.86
CA ILE A 174 8.68 1.69 10.69
C ILE A 174 8.72 0.19 10.94
N TRP A 175 7.57 -0.42 11.13
CA TRP A 175 7.46 -1.88 11.18
C TRP A 175 7.65 -2.49 9.79
N GLY A 176 8.37 -3.63 9.72
CA GLY A 176 8.57 -4.33 8.45
C GLY A 176 9.23 -3.47 7.36
N ALA A 177 10.25 -2.71 7.73
CA ALA A 177 10.86 -1.64 6.94
C ALA A 177 11.47 -2.07 5.59
N THR A 178 11.62 -3.36 5.32
CA THR A 178 12.07 -3.91 4.01
C THR A 178 10.95 -4.56 3.21
N GLY A 179 9.72 -4.61 3.74
CA GLY A 179 8.55 -5.09 3.00
C GLY A 179 8.07 -4.07 1.96
N GLY A 180 7.08 -4.43 1.13
CA GLY A 180 6.58 -3.58 0.05
C GLY A 180 6.34 -2.13 0.48
N ILE A 181 5.37 -1.87 1.39
CA ILE A 181 5.10 -0.51 1.85
C ILE A 181 6.19 0.04 2.79
N GLY A 182 6.82 -0.81 3.62
CA GLY A 182 7.84 -0.38 4.58
C GLY A 182 9.10 0.15 3.92
N ALA A 183 9.53 -0.43 2.81
CA ALA A 183 10.72 0.01 2.09
C ALA A 183 10.51 1.35 1.36
N TYR A 184 9.31 1.61 0.85
CA TYR A 184 8.95 2.94 0.36
C TYR A 184 8.84 3.95 1.51
N ALA A 185 8.23 3.57 2.64
CA ALA A 185 8.17 4.40 3.84
C ALA A 185 9.56 4.84 4.31
N THR A 186 10.51 3.89 4.38
CA THR A 186 11.91 4.17 4.73
C THR A 186 12.53 5.21 3.80
N GLN A 187 12.35 5.06 2.48
CA GLN A 187 12.84 6.04 1.50
C GLN A 187 12.18 7.42 1.67
N TYR A 188 10.86 7.47 1.94
CA TYR A 188 10.18 8.74 2.19
C TYR A 188 10.70 9.45 3.43
N VAL A 189 10.97 8.72 4.51
CA VAL A 189 11.52 9.31 5.73
C VAL A 189 12.90 9.88 5.47
N LEU A 190 13.81 9.11 4.87
CA LEU A 190 15.16 9.59 4.52
C LEU A 190 15.11 10.79 3.58
N ASN A 191 14.32 10.72 2.53
CA ASN A 191 14.20 11.77 1.51
C ASN A 191 13.56 13.06 2.07
N GLY A 192 12.64 12.91 3.01
CA GLY A 192 11.96 14.01 3.69
C GLY A 192 12.75 14.64 4.84
N GLY A 193 13.95 14.11 5.15
CA GLY A 193 14.76 14.59 6.27
C GLY A 193 14.23 14.19 7.64
N GLY A 194 13.44 13.12 7.72
CA GLY A 194 13.07 12.48 8.97
C GLY A 194 14.13 11.46 9.45
N ILE A 195 13.94 10.92 10.62
CA ILE A 195 14.84 9.97 11.28
C ILE A 195 14.13 8.61 11.34
N PRO A 196 14.45 7.65 10.44
CA PRO A 196 13.81 6.36 10.46
C PRO A 196 14.38 5.46 11.54
N VAL A 197 13.52 4.87 12.38
CA VAL A 197 13.82 3.72 13.25
C VAL A 197 13.16 2.50 12.63
N CYS A 198 13.94 1.64 12.01
CA CYS A 198 13.46 0.57 11.16
C CYS A 198 13.44 -0.78 11.87
N VAL A 199 12.30 -1.46 11.88
CA VAL A 199 12.16 -2.80 12.47
C VAL A 199 12.16 -3.86 11.37
N VAL A 200 13.08 -4.82 11.48
CA VAL A 200 13.24 -5.95 10.56
C VAL A 200 13.28 -7.29 11.28
N SER A 201 13.28 -8.39 10.53
CA SER A 201 13.23 -9.75 11.07
C SER A 201 14.50 -10.58 10.81
N SER A 202 15.54 -10.00 10.20
CA SER A 202 16.83 -10.71 10.00
C SER A 202 17.97 -9.71 9.76
N ASP A 203 19.20 -10.19 9.84
CA ASP A 203 20.41 -9.37 9.63
C ASP A 203 20.61 -9.04 8.15
N GLU A 204 20.20 -9.92 7.24
CA GLU A 204 20.21 -9.65 5.79
C GLU A 204 19.29 -8.45 5.48
N LYS A 205 18.10 -8.41 6.07
CA LYS A 205 17.18 -7.27 5.93
C LYS A 205 17.73 -6.01 6.58
N ALA A 206 18.44 -6.13 7.69
CA ALA A 206 19.13 -4.99 8.30
C ALA A 206 20.23 -4.44 7.38
N GLN A 207 20.94 -5.32 6.67
CA GLN A 207 21.97 -4.90 5.73
C GLN A 207 21.39 -4.09 4.55
N ILE A 208 20.26 -4.53 3.99
CA ILE A 208 19.56 -3.76 2.94
C ILE A 208 19.27 -2.32 3.41
N LEU A 209 18.82 -2.16 4.65
CA LEU A 209 18.53 -0.83 5.20
C LEU A 209 19.80 0.02 5.41
N ARG A 210 20.90 -0.60 5.85
CA ARG A 210 22.20 0.10 5.97
C ARG A 210 22.68 0.60 4.61
N ASP A 211 22.53 -0.23 3.59
CA ASP A 211 22.88 0.12 2.20
C ASP A 211 22.01 1.28 1.67
N MET A 212 20.79 1.43 2.20
CA MET A 212 19.90 2.59 1.95
C MET A 212 20.27 3.83 2.79
N GLY A 213 21.21 3.75 3.73
CA GLY A 213 21.61 4.85 4.61
C GLY A 213 20.84 4.94 5.93
N VAL A 214 20.14 3.88 6.35
CA VAL A 214 19.46 3.84 7.65
C VAL A 214 20.46 3.54 8.76
N GLU A 215 20.51 4.39 9.78
CA GLU A 215 21.39 4.23 10.95
C GLU A 215 20.72 3.47 12.09
N HIS A 216 19.42 3.65 12.30
CA HIS A 216 18.68 3.11 13.45
C HIS A 216 17.85 1.88 13.06
N ILE A 217 18.33 0.70 13.40
CA ILE A 217 17.73 -0.58 13.01
C ILE A 217 17.53 -1.48 14.23
N ILE A 218 16.34 -2.02 14.37
CA ILE A 218 15.98 -3.03 15.35
C ILE A 218 15.69 -4.36 14.64
N ASN A 219 16.52 -5.38 14.88
CA ASN A 219 16.20 -6.73 14.48
C ASN A 219 15.29 -7.38 15.55
N ARG A 220 13.98 -7.48 15.26
CA ARG A 220 12.98 -7.99 16.21
C ARG A 220 13.20 -9.45 16.63
N LYS A 221 13.87 -10.26 15.81
CA LYS A 221 14.19 -11.65 16.18
C LYS A 221 15.31 -11.72 17.21
N THR A 222 16.36 -10.92 17.04
CA THR A 222 17.44 -10.81 18.00
C THR A 222 16.96 -10.12 19.29
N ALA A 223 16.22 -9.02 19.17
CA ALA A 223 15.60 -8.36 20.31
C ALA A 223 14.58 -9.23 21.03
N ASN A 224 13.93 -10.14 20.31
CA ASN A 224 13.01 -11.16 20.84
C ASN A 224 11.91 -10.57 21.74
N TYR A 225 11.28 -9.48 21.34
CA TYR A 225 10.17 -8.88 22.10
C TYR A 225 8.99 -9.86 22.23
N LYS A 226 8.41 -9.91 23.43
CA LYS A 226 7.23 -10.70 23.75
C LYS A 226 6.10 -9.77 24.20
N PHE A 227 5.49 -9.04 23.28
CA PHE A 227 4.44 -8.06 23.59
C PHE A 227 3.17 -8.65 24.19
N TRP A 228 3.01 -9.97 24.09
CA TRP A 228 1.90 -10.74 24.63
C TRP A 228 2.41 -11.83 25.57
N LYS A 229 1.84 -11.90 26.77
CA LYS A 229 2.08 -13.00 27.73
C LYS A 229 1.27 -14.25 27.37
N ASP A 230 0.06 -14.01 26.90
CA ASP A 230 -0.90 -14.99 26.39
C ASP A 230 -1.80 -14.32 25.33
N GLU A 231 -2.84 -15.02 24.87
CA GLU A 231 -3.73 -14.54 23.80
C GLU A 231 -4.43 -13.21 24.12
N HIS A 232 -4.64 -12.90 25.41
CA HIS A 232 -5.42 -11.73 25.85
C HIS A 232 -4.66 -10.77 26.77
N THR A 233 -3.44 -11.12 27.18
CA THR A 233 -2.68 -10.33 28.15
C THR A 233 -1.41 -9.77 27.56
N HIS A 234 -1.33 -8.46 27.51
CA HIS A 234 -0.14 -7.73 27.06
C HIS A 234 1.00 -7.77 28.10
N ASP A 235 2.23 -7.65 27.63
CA ASP A 235 3.39 -7.39 28.45
C ASP A 235 3.91 -5.96 28.29
N GLU A 236 3.47 -5.08 29.18
CA GLU A 236 3.91 -3.68 29.20
C GLU A 236 5.42 -3.52 29.47
N THR A 237 6.08 -4.50 30.09
CA THR A 237 7.53 -4.46 30.30
C THR A 237 8.25 -4.51 28.96
N GLU A 238 7.75 -5.31 28.04
CA GLU A 238 8.29 -5.43 26.69
C GLU A 238 8.03 -4.16 25.86
N TRP A 239 6.89 -3.48 26.07
CA TRP A 239 6.65 -2.18 25.43
C TRP A 239 7.64 -1.11 25.93
N ARG A 240 7.94 -1.10 27.25
CA ARG A 240 8.95 -0.20 27.83
C ARG A 240 10.33 -0.48 27.27
N ARG A 241 10.69 -1.77 27.12
CA ARG A 241 11.97 -2.19 26.55
C ARG A 241 12.09 -1.69 25.08
N LEU A 242 11.08 -1.90 24.25
CA LEU A 242 11.04 -1.32 22.89
C LEU A 242 11.22 0.21 22.90
N GLY A 243 10.49 0.91 23.79
CA GLY A 243 10.61 2.36 23.90
C GLY A 243 12.01 2.81 24.35
N THR A 244 12.69 2.04 25.21
CA THR A 244 14.08 2.31 25.60
C THR A 244 15.01 2.11 24.43
N ASP A 245 14.90 0.98 23.70
CA ASP A 245 15.73 0.70 22.54
C ASP A 245 15.58 1.77 21.45
N ILE A 246 14.36 2.31 21.23
CA ILE A 246 14.11 3.40 20.30
C ILE A 246 14.82 4.69 20.76
N ARG A 247 14.70 5.07 22.05
CA ARG A 247 15.35 6.26 22.59
C ARG A 247 16.87 6.14 22.61
N ASP A 248 17.40 4.96 22.85
CA ASP A 248 18.86 4.72 22.80
C ASP A 248 19.40 4.88 21.37
N LEU A 249 18.59 4.57 20.34
CA LEU A 249 18.95 4.73 18.95
C LEU A 249 18.74 6.17 18.46
N ALA A 250 17.55 6.72 18.65
CA ALA A 250 17.12 7.98 18.01
C ALA A 250 17.09 9.18 18.97
N GLY A 251 17.37 8.99 20.25
CA GLY A 251 17.39 10.04 21.27
C GLY A 251 16.02 10.41 21.85
N GLU A 252 14.93 10.01 21.23
CA GLU A 252 13.56 10.33 21.65
C GLU A 252 12.52 9.30 21.21
N ASP A 253 11.28 9.44 21.72
CA ASP A 253 10.15 8.62 21.28
C ASP A 253 9.71 9.02 19.86
N PRO A 254 9.13 8.11 19.05
CA PRO A 254 8.74 8.41 17.68
C PRO A 254 7.57 9.39 17.60
N ASP A 255 7.69 10.39 16.74
CA ASP A 255 6.63 11.32 16.36
C ASP A 255 5.56 10.59 15.56
N ILE A 256 5.99 9.62 14.74
CA ILE A 256 5.11 8.81 13.88
C ILE A 256 5.46 7.33 14.03
N VAL A 257 4.44 6.49 14.12
CA VAL A 257 4.57 5.04 13.97
C VAL A 257 3.86 4.61 12.69
N PHE A 258 4.64 4.08 11.75
CA PHE A 258 4.15 3.46 10.52
C PHE A 258 3.79 2.00 10.80
N GLU A 259 2.50 1.77 11.00
CA GLU A 259 1.94 0.50 11.49
C GLU A 259 1.20 -0.24 10.36
N HIS A 260 1.50 -1.53 10.20
CA HIS A 260 0.76 -2.39 9.28
C HIS A 260 0.69 -3.86 9.68
N PRO A 261 1.48 -4.37 10.65
CA PRO A 261 1.31 -5.74 11.13
C PRO A 261 -0.02 -5.96 11.85
N GLY A 262 -0.51 -4.99 12.61
CA GLY A 262 -1.79 -5.10 13.30
C GLY A 262 -1.67 -5.69 14.71
N ARG A 263 -2.51 -6.70 15.04
CA ARG A 263 -2.68 -7.21 16.39
C ARG A 263 -1.38 -7.43 17.18
N SER A 264 -0.36 -7.98 16.54
CA SER A 264 0.88 -8.35 17.25
C SER A 264 1.71 -7.17 17.75
N THR A 265 1.59 -5.98 17.12
CA THR A 265 2.44 -4.81 17.37
C THR A 265 1.65 -3.56 17.77
N PHE A 266 0.36 -3.54 17.52
CA PHE A 266 -0.45 -2.32 17.60
C PHE A 266 -0.46 -1.67 19.00
N ALA A 267 -0.60 -2.47 20.06
CA ALA A 267 -0.58 -1.95 21.42
C ALA A 267 0.80 -1.37 21.79
N ALA A 268 1.89 -2.01 21.38
CA ALA A 268 3.24 -1.50 21.56
C ALA A 268 3.44 -0.20 20.75
N SER A 269 2.91 -0.13 19.52
CA SER A 269 2.92 1.07 18.66
C SER A 269 2.22 2.25 19.33
N ILE A 270 1.03 2.02 19.89
CA ILE A 270 0.31 3.04 20.68
C ILE A 270 1.14 3.47 21.91
N TYR A 271 1.79 2.51 22.60
CA TYR A 271 2.58 2.82 23.78
C TYR A 271 3.78 3.70 23.47
N VAL A 272 4.61 3.32 22.49
CA VAL A 272 5.89 4.00 22.20
C VAL A 272 5.73 5.33 21.49
N ALA A 273 4.64 5.58 20.80
CA ALA A 273 4.41 6.86 20.14
C ALA A 273 4.53 8.02 21.14
N LYS A 274 5.23 9.06 20.76
CA LYS A 274 5.43 10.31 21.53
C LYS A 274 4.10 10.91 21.98
N ARG A 275 4.14 11.72 23.05
CA ARG A 275 2.98 12.56 23.41
C ARG A 275 2.59 13.48 22.24
N GLY A 276 1.34 13.41 21.79
CA GLY A 276 0.86 14.11 20.59
C GLY A 276 1.24 13.44 19.27
N GLY A 277 2.00 12.33 19.32
CA GLY A 277 2.43 11.60 18.13
C GLY A 277 1.29 10.86 17.42
N THR A 278 1.57 10.36 16.22
CA THR A 278 0.60 9.73 15.34
C THR A 278 0.95 8.26 15.06
N VAL A 279 0.00 7.36 15.27
CA VAL A 279 0.08 6.00 14.72
C VAL A 279 -0.77 5.96 13.46
N VAL A 280 -0.15 5.74 12.31
CA VAL A 280 -0.84 5.61 11.02
C VAL A 280 -0.84 4.14 10.59
N THR A 281 -2.01 3.60 10.24
CA THR A 281 -2.18 2.18 9.92
C THR A 281 -2.98 1.96 8.64
N CYS A 282 -2.62 0.94 7.85
CA CYS A 282 -3.31 0.61 6.59
C CYS A 282 -3.60 -0.88 6.40
N ALA A 283 -3.15 -1.74 7.32
CA ALA A 283 -3.26 -3.20 7.18
C ALA A 283 -3.35 -3.88 8.54
N ALA A 284 -3.47 -5.20 8.55
CA ALA A 284 -3.61 -6.01 9.75
C ALA A 284 -3.15 -7.46 9.51
N THR A 285 -1.92 -7.65 9.00
CA THR A 285 -1.40 -8.95 8.56
C THR A 285 -1.26 -9.98 9.69
N SER A 286 -1.17 -9.55 10.95
CA SER A 286 -1.11 -10.42 12.12
C SER A 286 -2.45 -10.55 12.88
N GLY A 287 -3.52 -9.99 12.32
CA GLY A 287 -4.87 -10.00 12.89
C GLY A 287 -5.46 -8.59 12.96
N PHE A 288 -6.76 -8.50 12.68
CA PHE A 288 -7.48 -7.24 12.51
C PHE A 288 -8.24 -6.77 13.74
N MET A 289 -8.33 -7.60 14.81
CA MET A 289 -8.88 -7.16 16.10
C MET A 289 -7.77 -6.58 16.96
N MET A 290 -7.77 -5.26 17.15
CA MET A 290 -6.73 -4.52 17.88
C MET A 290 -7.17 -4.28 19.32
N GLU A 291 -6.31 -4.66 20.26
CA GLU A 291 -6.51 -4.38 21.68
C GLU A 291 -5.34 -3.51 22.17
N PHE A 292 -5.63 -2.46 22.94
CA PHE A 292 -4.61 -1.60 23.55
C PHE A 292 -5.13 -0.89 24.80
N ASP A 293 -4.24 -0.46 25.67
CA ASP A 293 -4.58 0.33 26.85
C ASP A 293 -4.86 1.79 26.45
N ASN A 294 -6.14 2.18 26.51
CA ASN A 294 -6.59 3.51 26.14
C ASN A 294 -5.96 4.64 26.96
N ARG A 295 -5.44 4.35 28.19
CA ARG A 295 -4.73 5.36 29.00
C ARG A 295 -3.47 5.85 28.29
N HIS A 296 -2.76 5.00 27.58
CA HIS A 296 -1.57 5.36 26.79
C HIS A 296 -1.93 6.15 25.52
N PHE A 297 -3.17 6.16 25.13
CA PHE A 297 -3.68 6.90 23.97
C PHE A 297 -4.21 8.28 24.35
N TRP A 298 -5.35 8.34 25.07
CA TRP A 298 -6.02 9.61 25.31
C TRP A 298 -5.27 10.53 26.29
N MET A 299 -4.65 10.00 27.37
CA MET A 299 -3.86 10.81 28.31
C MET A 299 -2.59 11.39 27.68
N ARG A 300 -2.13 10.82 26.59
CA ARG A 300 -0.95 11.26 25.84
C ARG A 300 -1.31 12.05 24.58
N LEU A 301 -2.58 12.34 24.36
CA LEU A 301 -3.08 13.15 23.24
C LEU A 301 -2.62 12.61 21.87
N LYS A 302 -2.51 11.28 21.72
CA LYS A 302 -2.03 10.66 20.49
C LYS A 302 -3.11 10.64 19.42
N ASN A 303 -2.68 10.56 18.17
CA ASN A 303 -3.56 10.41 17.02
C ASN A 303 -3.49 8.99 16.49
N LEU A 304 -4.64 8.45 16.07
CA LEU A 304 -4.72 7.20 15.33
C LEU A 304 -5.36 7.51 13.98
N VAL A 305 -4.60 7.25 12.91
CA VAL A 305 -5.03 7.57 11.54
C VAL A 305 -5.14 6.29 10.74
N GLY A 306 -6.38 5.98 10.29
CA GLY A 306 -6.61 4.94 9.29
C GLY A 306 -6.24 5.47 7.90
N SER A 307 -5.47 4.67 7.16
CA SER A 307 -5.10 4.98 5.78
C SER A 307 -5.43 3.79 4.89
N HIS A 308 -5.92 4.05 3.68
CA HIS A 308 -6.26 3.01 2.73
C HIS A 308 -5.79 3.44 1.34
N PHE A 309 -4.82 2.72 0.78
CA PHE A 309 -4.18 3.04 -0.50
C PHE A 309 -3.83 4.53 -0.64
N ALA A 310 -4.25 5.19 -1.74
CA ALA A 310 -4.03 6.61 -1.99
C ALA A 310 -5.07 7.16 -2.97
N ASN A 311 -5.31 8.46 -2.92
CA ASN A 311 -6.09 9.12 -3.96
C ASN A 311 -5.24 9.37 -5.22
N TYR A 312 -5.88 9.81 -6.31
CA TYR A 312 -5.19 10.00 -7.58
C TYR A 312 -4.07 11.05 -7.52
N GLN A 313 -4.27 12.15 -6.80
CA GLN A 313 -3.25 13.18 -6.64
C GLN A 313 -2.03 12.66 -5.87
N GLU A 314 -2.25 11.93 -4.80
CA GLU A 314 -1.19 11.31 -4.00
C GLU A 314 -0.40 10.30 -4.83
N ALA A 315 -1.09 9.46 -5.61
CA ALA A 315 -0.46 8.51 -6.51
C ALA A 315 0.39 9.20 -7.59
N TRP A 316 -0.10 10.27 -8.20
CA TRP A 316 0.65 11.08 -9.17
C TRP A 316 1.88 11.73 -8.54
N GLN A 317 1.77 12.26 -7.32
CA GLN A 317 2.90 12.85 -6.59
C GLN A 317 3.95 11.79 -6.25
N ALA A 318 3.52 10.62 -5.79
CA ALA A 318 4.41 9.48 -5.52
C ALA A 318 5.13 9.01 -6.80
N ASN A 319 4.39 8.82 -7.90
CA ASN A 319 4.97 8.45 -9.21
C ASN A 319 5.96 9.51 -9.74
N ARG A 320 5.68 10.80 -9.50
CA ARG A 320 6.60 11.88 -9.87
C ARG A 320 7.94 11.78 -9.15
N LEU A 321 7.96 11.33 -7.89
CA LEU A 321 9.21 11.16 -7.14
C LEU A 321 10.04 10.00 -7.70
N ILE A 322 9.40 8.92 -8.14
CA ILE A 322 10.07 7.84 -8.88
C ILE A 322 10.62 8.38 -10.21
N ALA A 323 9.81 9.10 -10.99
CA ALA A 323 10.25 9.65 -12.27
C ALA A 323 11.45 10.61 -12.15
N LYS A 324 11.64 11.22 -10.98
CA LYS A 324 12.79 12.08 -10.65
C LYS A 324 13.99 11.29 -10.08
N GLY A 325 13.88 9.98 -9.87
CA GLY A 325 14.92 9.17 -9.25
C GLY A 325 15.13 9.47 -7.75
N MET A 326 14.14 10.07 -7.07
CA MET A 326 14.20 10.34 -5.64
C MET A 326 13.71 9.16 -4.80
N ILE A 327 12.83 8.37 -5.34
CA ILE A 327 12.32 7.12 -4.77
C ILE A 327 12.59 6.02 -5.80
N HIS A 328 13.05 4.86 -5.35
CA HIS A 328 13.43 3.74 -6.20
C HIS A 328 12.46 2.57 -6.06
N PRO A 329 12.20 1.83 -7.15
CA PRO A 329 11.36 0.64 -7.12
C PRO A 329 11.85 -0.40 -6.11
N VAL A 330 10.91 -1.06 -5.45
CA VAL A 330 11.19 -2.18 -4.53
C VAL A 330 10.80 -3.47 -5.23
N LEU A 331 11.65 -3.94 -6.13
CA LEU A 331 11.50 -5.20 -6.86
C LEU A 331 12.44 -6.24 -6.26
N SER A 332 11.90 -7.37 -5.79
CA SER A 332 12.70 -8.46 -5.21
C SER A 332 12.95 -9.59 -6.18
N GLN A 333 11.94 -9.99 -6.95
CA GLN A 333 12.00 -11.12 -7.87
C GLN A 333 10.95 -10.99 -8.97
N THR A 334 11.21 -11.60 -10.14
CA THR A 334 10.27 -11.69 -11.26
C THR A 334 9.91 -13.15 -11.53
N PHE A 335 8.67 -13.39 -11.93
CA PHE A 335 8.12 -14.69 -12.30
C PHE A 335 7.40 -14.57 -13.63
N ASP A 336 7.37 -15.65 -14.40
CA ASP A 336 6.46 -15.76 -15.53
C ASP A 336 5.00 -15.81 -15.03
N LEU A 337 4.06 -15.23 -15.76
CA LEU A 337 2.65 -15.19 -15.39
C LEU A 337 2.06 -16.61 -15.18
N ASN A 338 2.57 -17.63 -15.88
CA ASN A 338 2.16 -19.02 -15.68
C ASN A 338 2.56 -19.58 -14.31
N HIS A 339 3.49 -18.93 -13.60
CA HIS A 339 3.98 -19.28 -12.27
C HIS A 339 3.47 -18.34 -11.16
N VAL A 340 2.36 -17.61 -11.42
CA VAL A 340 1.79 -16.66 -10.47
C VAL A 340 1.46 -17.29 -9.10
N GLY A 341 1.09 -18.57 -9.08
CA GLY A 341 0.85 -19.30 -7.83
C GLY A 341 2.10 -19.47 -6.98
N GLU A 342 3.26 -19.70 -7.60
CA GLU A 342 4.55 -19.79 -6.91
C GLU A 342 5.00 -18.42 -6.38
N ALA A 343 4.73 -17.36 -7.13
CA ALA A 343 5.04 -15.99 -6.73
C ALA A 343 4.22 -15.51 -5.52
N ALA A 344 3.09 -16.16 -5.20
CA ALA A 344 2.22 -15.82 -4.08
C ALA A 344 2.65 -16.49 -2.75
N TYR A 345 3.57 -17.46 -2.80
CA TYR A 345 4.15 -18.15 -1.63
C TYR A 345 5.50 -17.54 -1.24
#